data_6c712d34e68a2cc35f939e57cb502c6d
#
_entry.id   6c712d34e68a2cc35f939e57cb502c6d
#
_cell.length_a   1.000
_cell.length_b   1.000
_cell.length_c   1.000
_cell.angle_alpha   90.00
_cell.angle_beta   90.00
_cell.angle_gamma   90.00
#
_symmetry.space_group_name_H-M   'P 1'
#
loop_
_entity.id
_entity.type
_entity.pdbx_description
1 polymer ?
#
loop_
_entity_poly.entity_id
_entity_poly.type
_entity_poly.pdbx_seq_one_letter_code
_entity_poly.pdbx_strand_id
1 'polypeptide(L)'
;MNLKGTNFQLKVWNYLKKIPKGKVKTYLEVAKAIGKPKAFRAVANAVGKNPYPPKIPCHRVIRSDGSLGGYSGKGGVQQKRRLLRSEKVFIK
;
A
#
# COMPACT_ATOMS: atom_id res chain seq x y z
N MET A 1 -16.34 -7.39 -2.09
CA MET A 1 -16.08 -6.19 -1.27
C MET A 1 -16.69 -4.98 -1.92
N ASN A 2 -17.40 -4.20 -1.12
CA ASN A 2 -18.01 -2.95 -1.59
C ASN A 2 -17.07 -1.79 -1.21
N LEU A 3 -16.33 -1.28 -2.18
CA LEU A 3 -15.38 -0.20 -1.93
C LEU A 3 -16.07 1.16 -2.08
N LYS A 4 -16.02 1.95 -1.02
CA LYS A 4 -16.52 3.32 -1.02
C LYS A 4 -15.35 4.26 -0.80
N GLY A 5 -15.19 5.21 -1.71
CA GLY A 5 -14.14 6.20 -1.63
C GLY A 5 -14.17 7.12 -2.84
N THR A 6 -13.24 8.06 -2.87
CA THR A 6 -13.08 8.94 -4.02
C THR A 6 -12.59 8.14 -5.24
N ASN A 7 -12.75 8.69 -6.44
CA ASN A 7 -12.24 8.07 -7.65
C ASN A 7 -10.73 7.79 -7.52
N PHE A 8 -9.99 8.73 -6.94
CA PHE A 8 -8.56 8.57 -6.72
C PHE A 8 -8.26 7.40 -5.78
N GLN A 9 -8.95 7.33 -4.63
CA GLN A 9 -8.78 6.25 -3.66
C GLN A 9 -9.08 4.89 -4.30
N LEU A 10 -10.16 4.82 -5.08
CA LEU A 10 -10.53 3.57 -5.75
C LEU A 10 -9.45 3.12 -6.73
N LYS A 11 -8.86 4.05 -7.48
CA LYS A 11 -7.74 3.71 -8.39
C LYS A 11 -6.55 3.14 -7.61
N VAL A 12 -6.19 3.75 -6.49
CA VAL A 12 -5.09 3.29 -5.65
C VAL A 12 -5.40 1.88 -5.13
N TRP A 13 -6.55 1.71 -4.48
CA TRP A 13 -6.90 0.42 -3.87
C TRP A 13 -7.01 -0.69 -4.91
N ASN A 14 -7.57 -0.42 -6.08
CA ASN A 14 -7.65 -1.41 -7.15
C ASN A 14 -6.28 -1.80 -7.67
N TYR A 15 -5.35 -0.85 -7.74
CA TYR A 15 -3.97 -1.17 -8.11
C TYR A 15 -3.30 -2.05 -7.05
N LEU A 16 -3.50 -1.75 -5.76
CA LEU A 16 -2.92 -2.54 -4.67
C LEU A 16 -3.28 -4.01 -4.77
N LYS A 17 -4.50 -4.31 -5.19
CA LYS A 17 -4.95 -5.70 -5.36
C LYS A 17 -4.12 -6.48 -6.39
N LYS A 18 -3.44 -5.78 -7.28
CA LYS A 18 -2.61 -6.39 -8.34
C LYS A 18 -1.19 -6.67 -7.89
N ILE A 19 -0.77 -6.16 -6.74
CA ILE A 19 0.57 -6.40 -6.22
C ILE A 19 0.62 -7.82 -5.66
N PRO A 20 1.43 -8.72 -6.26
CA PRO A 20 1.44 -10.11 -5.81
C PRO A 20 2.17 -10.27 -4.48
N LYS A 21 1.84 -11.36 -3.79
CA LYS A 21 2.53 -11.76 -2.57
C LYS A 21 4.04 -11.90 -2.84
N GLY A 22 4.85 -11.38 -1.95
CA GLY A 22 6.30 -11.42 -2.10
C GLY A 22 6.89 -10.24 -2.87
N LYS A 23 6.04 -9.33 -3.37
CA LYS A 23 6.47 -8.14 -4.08
C LYS A 23 6.03 -6.89 -3.32
N VAL A 24 6.81 -5.82 -3.49
CA VAL A 24 6.47 -4.52 -2.91
C VAL A 24 6.59 -3.45 -3.99
N LYS A 25 5.84 -2.36 -3.80
CA LYS A 25 5.92 -1.16 -4.62
C LYS A 25 6.12 0.03 -3.70
N THR A 26 6.80 1.06 -4.19
CA THR A 26 6.88 2.31 -3.45
C THR A 26 5.64 3.16 -3.73
N TYR A 27 5.37 4.15 -2.87
CA TYR A 27 4.26 5.08 -3.13
C TYR A 27 4.44 5.79 -4.47
N LEU A 28 5.69 6.12 -4.83
CA LEU A 28 5.97 6.74 -6.13
C LEU A 28 5.66 5.80 -7.28
N GLU A 29 6.01 4.52 -7.17
CA GLU A 29 5.71 3.53 -8.21
C GLU A 29 4.21 3.37 -8.41
N VAL A 30 3.44 3.35 -7.30
CA VAL A 30 1.98 3.29 -7.38
C VAL A 30 1.43 4.54 -8.07
N ALA A 31 1.94 5.72 -7.70
CA ALA A 31 1.52 6.99 -8.31
C ALA A 31 1.77 6.96 -9.83
N LYS A 32 2.93 6.50 -10.26
CA LYS A 32 3.25 6.38 -11.68
C LYS A 32 2.32 5.38 -12.38
N ALA A 33 2.04 4.26 -11.73
CA ALA A 33 1.20 3.21 -12.32
C ALA A 33 -0.23 3.66 -12.55
N ILE A 34 -0.76 4.55 -11.70
CA ILE A 34 -2.12 5.09 -11.89
C ILE A 34 -2.13 6.37 -12.73
N GLY A 35 -1.00 6.74 -13.33
CA GLY A 35 -0.90 7.87 -14.24
C GLY A 35 -0.78 9.23 -13.56
N LYS A 36 -0.41 9.29 -12.29
CA LYS A 36 -0.30 10.52 -11.51
C LYS A 36 1.01 10.58 -10.72
N PRO A 37 2.16 10.67 -11.42
CA PRO A 37 3.47 10.53 -10.78
C PRO A 37 3.79 11.59 -9.72
N LYS A 38 3.13 12.74 -9.77
CA LYS A 38 3.34 13.79 -8.77
C LYS A 38 2.46 13.61 -7.53
N ALA A 39 1.54 12.65 -7.54
CA ALA A 39 0.56 12.46 -6.48
C ALA A 39 0.99 11.43 -5.43
N PHE A 40 2.28 11.20 -5.25
CA PHE A 40 2.76 10.14 -4.35
C PHE A 40 2.33 10.36 -2.88
N ARG A 41 2.19 11.62 -2.43
CA ARG A 41 1.69 11.90 -1.07
C ARG A 41 0.21 11.56 -0.95
N ALA A 42 -0.57 11.90 -1.98
CA ALA A 42 -1.99 11.54 -2.01
C ALA A 42 -2.17 10.02 -2.06
N VAL A 43 -1.28 9.32 -2.78
CA VAL A 43 -1.25 7.86 -2.79
C VAL A 43 -1.01 7.33 -1.37
N ALA A 44 -0.02 7.88 -0.65
CA ALA A 44 0.26 7.45 0.72
C ALA A 44 -0.96 7.63 1.63
N ASN A 45 -1.67 8.76 1.50
CA ASN A 45 -2.89 9.02 2.25
C ASN A 45 -3.99 8.01 1.90
N ALA A 46 -4.17 7.70 0.62
CA ALA A 46 -5.16 6.73 0.17
C ALA A 46 -4.84 5.33 0.68
N VAL A 47 -3.56 4.95 0.64
CA VAL A 47 -3.10 3.67 1.18
C VAL A 47 -3.40 3.59 2.68
N GLY A 48 -3.16 4.69 3.41
CA GLY A 48 -3.44 4.76 4.85
C GLY A 48 -4.92 4.69 5.19
N LYS A 49 -5.81 4.95 4.24
CA LYS A 49 -7.26 4.88 4.44
C LYS A 49 -7.88 3.61 3.89
N ASN A 50 -7.07 2.61 3.54
CA ASN A 50 -7.55 1.32 3.07
C ASN A 50 -8.57 0.72 4.05
N PRO A 51 -9.82 0.44 3.62
CA PRO A 51 -10.85 -0.06 4.53
C PRO A 51 -10.77 -1.57 4.79
N TYR A 52 -9.97 -2.31 4.06
CA TYR A 52 -9.92 -3.78 4.16
C TYR A 52 -8.51 -4.35 4.21
N PRO A 53 -7.64 -3.91 5.15
CA PRO A 53 -6.35 -4.57 5.29
C PRO A 53 -6.52 -5.93 5.98
N PRO A 54 -5.78 -6.96 5.62
CA PRO A 54 -4.81 -7.01 4.52
C PRO A 54 -5.37 -7.55 3.20
N LYS A 55 -6.72 -7.66 3.07
CA LYS A 55 -7.32 -8.16 1.82
C LYS A 55 -6.96 -7.27 0.64
N ILE A 56 -7.00 -5.94 0.84
CA ILE A 56 -6.36 -5.01 -0.06
C ILE A 56 -4.96 -4.81 0.51
N PRO A 57 -3.91 -5.30 -0.15
CA PRO A 57 -2.61 -5.46 0.50
C PRO A 57 -1.80 -4.17 0.60
N CYS A 58 -2.27 -3.22 1.39
CA CYS A 58 -1.56 -1.96 1.60
C CYS A 58 -0.20 -2.15 2.29
N HIS A 59 0.01 -3.31 2.94
CA HIS A 59 1.32 -3.63 3.51
C HIS A 59 2.39 -3.82 2.44
N ARG A 60 2.02 -4.02 1.17
CA ARG A 60 2.96 -4.19 0.06
C ARG A 60 3.39 -2.88 -0.57
N VAL A 61 3.08 -1.73 0.06
CA VAL A 61 3.53 -0.42 -0.40
C VAL A 61 4.42 0.19 0.66
N ILE A 62 5.60 0.62 0.26
CA ILE A 62 6.62 1.17 1.15
C ILE A 62 7.07 2.53 0.65
N ARG A 63 7.89 3.23 1.46
CA ARG A 63 8.44 4.53 1.05
C ARG A 63 9.52 4.35 -0.01
N SER A 64 9.74 5.40 -0.80
CA SER A 64 10.74 5.39 -1.87
C SER A 64 12.17 5.24 -1.35
N ASP A 65 12.43 5.58 -0.10
CA ASP A 65 13.74 5.39 0.53
C ASP A 65 13.96 3.95 1.04
N GLY A 66 12.98 3.06 0.84
CA GLY A 66 13.05 1.68 1.28
C GLY A 66 12.53 1.42 2.68
N SER A 67 12.15 2.46 3.43
CA SER A 67 11.57 2.27 4.76
C SER A 67 10.11 1.84 4.66
N LEU A 68 9.58 1.25 5.76
CA LEU A 68 8.24 0.66 5.76
C LEU A 68 7.11 1.64 5.49
N GLY A 69 7.19 2.85 6.04
CA GLY A 69 6.02 3.73 6.06
C GLY A 69 4.97 3.26 7.07
N GLY A 70 3.80 3.89 7.06
CA GLY A 70 2.73 3.56 7.98
C GLY A 70 1.91 2.36 7.54
N TYR A 71 1.01 1.92 8.42
CA TYR A 71 0.07 0.85 8.13
C TYR A 71 -1.27 1.17 8.77
N SER A 72 -2.35 1.11 8.00
CA SER A 72 -3.69 1.45 8.47
C SER A 72 -4.37 0.32 9.21
N GLY A 73 -3.86 -0.90 9.10
CA GLY A 73 -4.44 -2.06 9.74
C GLY A 73 -4.13 -2.14 11.23
N LYS A 74 -4.82 -3.06 11.91
CA LYS A 74 -4.61 -3.33 13.32
C LYS A 74 -3.16 -3.79 13.56
N GLY A 75 -2.52 -3.27 14.59
CA GLY A 75 -1.15 -3.61 14.92
C GLY A 75 -0.10 -2.67 14.33
N GLY A 76 -0.51 -1.73 13.47
CA GLY A 76 0.38 -0.69 12.94
C GLY A 76 1.58 -1.23 12.17
N VAL A 77 2.70 -0.52 12.26
CA VAL A 77 3.92 -0.83 11.51
C VAL A 77 4.46 -2.22 11.84
N GLN A 78 4.34 -2.66 13.09
CA GLN A 78 4.80 -3.99 13.48
C GLN A 78 4.04 -5.09 12.72
N GLN A 79 2.73 -4.92 12.58
CA GLN A 79 1.91 -5.87 11.82
C GLN A 79 2.28 -5.84 10.34
N LYS A 80 2.54 -4.66 9.79
CA LYS A 80 3.02 -4.53 8.42
C LYS A 80 4.31 -5.33 8.21
N ARG A 81 5.25 -5.22 9.14
CA ARG A 81 6.52 -5.96 9.09
C ARG A 81 6.28 -7.47 9.13
N ARG A 82 5.38 -7.93 10.02
CA ARG A 82 5.04 -9.35 10.13
C ARG A 82 4.43 -9.88 8.84
N LEU A 83 3.49 -9.13 8.24
CA LEU A 83 2.86 -9.54 6.99
C LEU A 83 3.89 -9.66 5.88
N LEU A 84 4.79 -8.69 5.75
CA LEU A 84 5.85 -8.75 4.75
C LEU A 84 6.80 -9.93 5.00
N ARG A 85 7.19 -10.17 6.24
CA ARG A 85 8.04 -11.31 6.57
C ARG A 85 7.38 -12.64 6.23
N SER A 86 6.08 -12.76 6.47
CA SER A 86 5.34 -13.97 6.11
C SER A 86 5.33 -14.19 4.60
N GLU A 87 5.53 -13.13 3.82
CA GLU A 87 5.61 -13.17 2.36
C GLU A 87 7.06 -13.21 1.86
N LYS A 88 8.02 -13.44 2.75
CA LYS A 88 9.46 -13.51 2.45
C LYS A 88 10.05 -12.16 2.01
N VAL A 89 9.46 -11.05 2.48
CA VAL A 89 9.99 -9.70 2.24
C VAL A 89 10.58 -9.16 3.53
N PHE A 90 11.84 -8.79 3.49
CA PHE A 90 12.56 -8.29 4.67
C PHE A 90 12.99 -6.86 4.44
N ILE A 91 12.39 -5.95 5.20
CA ILE A 91 12.65 -4.50 5.13
C ILE A 91 13.38 -4.08 6.40
N LYS A 92 14.44 -3.30 6.25
CA LYS A 92 15.24 -2.79 7.37
C LYS A 92 14.49 -1.75 8.19
#